data_4783f78cd78ab3790a4701ccc332dddf
#
_entry.id   4783f78cd78ab3790a4701ccc332dddf
#
_cell.length_a   1.000
_cell.length_b   1.000
_cell.length_c   1.000
_cell.angle_alpha   90.00
_cell.angle_beta   90.00
_cell.angle_gamma   90.00
#
_symmetry.space_group_name_H-M   'P 1'
#
loop_
_entity.id
_entity.type
_entity.pdbx_description
1 polymer ?
#
loop_
_entity_poly.entity_id
_entity_poly.type
_entity_poly.pdbx_seq_one_letter_code
_entity_poly.pdbx_strand_id
1 'polypeptide(L)'
;ILRASGEFVMTQDSAFGTLLYDTRKGHEGWCKPVCDMVGVKMEHLAPIKKSTEKVGEVTESAAKELGLAPGTAVYGGGGDASLIGVGAGATEVGDTHIYSGTSGWVGTVVEKQTVDTGAMIAAIVGADPDTFNYFAELETSNKCVGWVKDHLALDEIGVFLKKYGNAADSLEQTEFNL
;
A
#
# COMPACT_ATOMS: atom_id res chain seq x y z
N ILE A 1 -12.68 6.26 -5.64
CA ILE A 1 -14.09 5.85 -5.47
C ILE A 1 -14.99 7.03 -5.81
N LEU A 2 -15.00 8.12 -5.04
CA LEU A 2 -15.93 9.25 -5.18
C LEU A 2 -16.06 9.79 -6.63
N ARG A 3 -14.94 10.04 -7.32
CA ARG A 3 -14.98 10.56 -8.70
C ARG A 3 -15.52 9.55 -9.72
N ALA A 4 -15.36 8.26 -9.45
CA ALA A 4 -15.79 7.21 -10.37
C ALA A 4 -17.26 6.86 -10.18
N SER A 5 -17.74 6.78 -8.93
CA SER A 5 -19.09 6.27 -8.61
C SER A 5 -20.02 7.27 -7.94
N GLY A 6 -19.51 8.40 -7.46
CA GLY A 6 -20.28 9.33 -6.63
C GLY A 6 -20.38 8.92 -5.15
N GLU A 7 -19.88 7.74 -4.79
CA GLU A 7 -19.99 7.21 -3.43
C GLU A 7 -18.86 7.73 -2.53
N PHE A 8 -19.24 8.29 -1.38
CA PHE A 8 -18.30 8.79 -0.36
C PHE A 8 -18.06 7.71 0.68
N VAL A 9 -17.08 6.84 0.43
CA VAL A 9 -16.74 5.72 1.29
C VAL A 9 -15.20 5.60 1.41
N MET A 10 -14.74 4.88 2.43
CA MET A 10 -13.35 4.55 2.69
C MET A 10 -13.22 3.04 2.93
N THR A 11 -12.09 2.44 2.56
CA THR A 11 -11.83 1.03 2.82
C THR A 11 -11.15 0.82 4.17
N GLN A 12 -11.25 -0.40 4.73
CA GLN A 12 -10.71 -0.71 6.07
C GLN A 12 -9.20 -0.47 6.17
N ASP A 13 -8.44 -0.85 5.15
CA ASP A 13 -6.99 -0.65 5.12
C ASP A 13 -6.61 0.83 5.06
N SER A 14 -7.34 1.62 4.25
CA SER A 14 -7.17 3.08 4.21
C SER A 14 -7.59 3.73 5.53
N ALA A 15 -8.67 3.25 6.16
CA ALA A 15 -9.10 3.72 7.47
C ALA A 15 -8.07 3.37 8.55
N PHE A 16 -7.47 2.18 8.49
CA PHE A 16 -6.40 1.77 9.38
C PHE A 16 -5.22 2.75 9.36
N GLY A 17 -4.80 3.19 8.18
CA GLY A 17 -3.72 4.17 8.00
C GLY A 17 -3.97 5.52 8.67
N THR A 18 -5.21 5.84 9.03
CA THR A 18 -5.54 7.06 9.78
C THR A 18 -5.24 6.98 11.28
N LEU A 19 -4.98 5.79 11.81
CA LEU A 19 -4.87 5.46 13.25
C LEU A 19 -6.17 5.68 14.05
N LEU A 20 -7.28 5.94 13.37
CA LEU A 20 -8.60 6.15 13.98
C LEU A 20 -9.51 4.91 13.89
N TYR A 21 -9.03 3.86 13.21
CA TYR A 21 -9.79 2.64 12.97
C TYR A 21 -9.52 1.60 14.07
N ASP A 22 -10.59 1.02 14.61
CA ASP A 22 -10.52 -0.10 15.55
C ASP A 22 -10.52 -1.42 14.77
N THR A 23 -9.46 -2.21 14.91
CA THR A 23 -9.31 -3.50 14.23
C THR A 23 -9.75 -4.67 15.08
N ARG A 24 -10.17 -4.45 16.33
CA ARG A 24 -10.57 -5.51 17.24
C ARG A 24 -11.84 -6.18 16.76
N LYS A 25 -11.82 -7.50 16.70
CA LYS A 25 -12.95 -8.32 16.24
C LYS A 25 -14.25 -7.98 16.97
N GLY A 26 -15.29 -7.63 16.23
CA GLY A 26 -16.60 -7.19 16.75
C GLY A 26 -16.67 -5.73 17.16
N HIS A 27 -15.60 -4.96 16.94
CA HIS A 27 -15.54 -3.52 17.18
C HIS A 27 -15.01 -2.75 15.97
N GLU A 28 -14.87 -3.44 14.82
CA GLU A 28 -14.31 -2.87 13.61
C GLU A 28 -15.06 -1.60 13.20
N GLY A 29 -14.33 -0.53 12.98
CA GLY A 29 -14.91 0.75 12.60
C GLY A 29 -14.13 1.93 13.16
N TRP A 30 -14.70 3.12 13.03
CA TRP A 30 -14.10 4.33 13.60
C TRP A 30 -14.11 4.27 15.14
N CYS A 31 -12.94 4.44 15.72
CA CYS A 31 -12.76 4.43 17.18
C CYS A 31 -13.16 5.77 17.79
N LYS A 32 -14.43 5.89 18.21
CA LYS A 32 -14.96 7.15 18.76
C LYS A 32 -14.09 7.76 19.87
N PRO A 33 -13.59 6.98 20.88
CA PRO A 33 -12.72 7.56 21.90
C PRO A 33 -11.46 8.19 21.37
N VAL A 34 -10.83 7.60 20.34
CA VAL A 34 -9.63 8.14 19.70
C VAL A 34 -9.98 9.39 18.87
N CYS A 35 -11.07 9.34 18.11
CA CYS A 35 -11.57 10.48 17.35
C CYS A 35 -11.84 11.69 18.28
N ASP A 36 -12.51 11.46 19.40
CA ASP A 36 -12.79 12.52 20.39
C ASP A 36 -11.49 13.12 20.97
N MET A 37 -10.49 12.26 21.25
CA MET A 37 -9.20 12.70 21.79
C MET A 37 -8.44 13.64 20.86
N VAL A 38 -8.51 13.38 19.56
CA VAL A 38 -7.81 14.19 18.53
C VAL A 38 -8.71 15.27 17.91
N GLY A 39 -9.95 15.42 18.37
CA GLY A 39 -10.89 16.44 17.94
C GLY A 39 -11.54 16.18 16.56
N VAL A 40 -11.53 14.93 16.09
CA VAL A 40 -12.17 14.53 14.83
C VAL A 40 -13.63 14.16 15.10
N LYS A 41 -14.55 14.81 14.39
CA LYS A 41 -15.99 14.53 14.52
C LYS A 41 -16.37 13.33 13.65
N MET A 42 -17.12 12.39 14.22
CA MET A 42 -17.61 11.20 13.54
C MET A 42 -18.38 11.51 12.26
N GLU A 43 -19.11 12.62 12.22
CA GLU A 43 -19.88 13.06 11.04
C GLU A 43 -19.05 13.46 9.83
N HIS A 44 -17.73 13.70 10.03
CA HIS A 44 -16.80 14.00 8.95
C HIS A 44 -16.12 12.75 8.37
N LEU A 45 -16.30 11.59 8.99
CA LEU A 45 -15.67 10.35 8.59
C LEU A 45 -16.57 9.60 7.59
N ALA A 46 -15.94 9.08 6.53
CA ALA A 46 -16.64 8.30 5.54
C ALA A 46 -17.07 6.93 6.11
N PRO A 47 -18.22 6.36 5.68
CA PRO A 47 -18.55 4.98 5.96
C PRO A 47 -17.45 4.02 5.49
N ILE A 48 -17.14 3.03 6.31
CA ILE A 48 -16.10 2.05 6.00
C ILE A 48 -16.70 0.88 5.23
N LYS A 49 -16.00 0.45 4.20
CA LYS A 49 -16.32 -0.67 3.32
C LYS A 49 -15.17 -1.67 3.27
N LYS A 50 -15.47 -2.93 2.96
CA LYS A 50 -14.43 -3.93 2.68
C LYS A 50 -13.76 -3.64 1.34
N SER A 51 -12.47 -3.98 1.23
CA SER A 51 -11.71 -3.83 -0.03
C SER A 51 -12.34 -4.57 -1.20
N THR A 52 -12.94 -5.73 -0.92
CA THR A 52 -13.61 -6.59 -1.90
C THR A 52 -15.09 -6.25 -2.12
N GLU A 53 -15.65 -5.28 -1.40
CA GLU A 53 -17.06 -4.91 -1.50
C GLU A 53 -17.33 -4.03 -2.72
N LYS A 54 -18.41 -4.32 -3.45
CA LYS A 54 -18.92 -3.40 -4.47
C LYS A 54 -19.45 -2.15 -3.78
N VAL A 55 -18.86 -1.01 -4.06
CA VAL A 55 -19.18 0.27 -3.43
C VAL A 55 -20.04 1.18 -4.30
N GLY A 56 -20.18 0.86 -5.58
CA GLY A 56 -21.00 1.64 -6.51
C GLY A 56 -20.80 1.20 -7.95
N GLU A 57 -21.19 2.07 -8.87
CA GLU A 57 -21.03 1.87 -10.30
C GLU A 57 -20.46 3.13 -10.94
N VAL A 58 -19.71 2.95 -12.02
CA VAL A 58 -19.14 4.08 -12.79
C VAL A 58 -20.27 4.92 -13.35
N THR A 59 -20.28 6.22 -13.01
CA THR A 59 -21.25 7.19 -13.51
C THR A 59 -21.05 7.46 -15.01
N GLU A 60 -22.06 7.99 -15.70
CA GLU A 60 -21.95 8.35 -17.12
C GLU A 60 -20.81 9.34 -17.38
N SER A 61 -20.63 10.34 -16.51
CA SER A 61 -19.56 11.32 -16.66
C SER A 61 -18.17 10.69 -16.49
N ALA A 62 -17.99 9.86 -15.47
CA ALA A 62 -16.73 9.16 -15.24
C ALA A 62 -16.43 8.14 -16.34
N ALA A 63 -17.45 7.42 -16.82
CA ALA A 63 -17.32 6.48 -17.93
C ALA A 63 -16.77 7.16 -19.19
N LYS A 64 -17.27 8.35 -19.50
CA LYS A 64 -16.80 9.14 -20.65
C LYS A 64 -15.35 9.59 -20.50
N GLU A 65 -14.93 10.00 -19.29
CA GLU A 65 -13.55 10.43 -19.03
C GLU A 65 -12.57 9.24 -19.05
N LEU A 66 -12.98 8.10 -18.51
CA LEU A 66 -12.13 6.92 -18.34
C LEU A 66 -12.16 5.94 -19.51
N GLY A 67 -13.05 6.12 -20.49
CA GLY A 67 -13.25 5.18 -21.60
C GLY A 67 -13.89 3.87 -21.15
N LEU A 68 -14.67 3.87 -20.07
CA LEU A 68 -15.35 2.70 -19.51
C LEU A 68 -16.83 2.70 -19.91
N ALA A 69 -17.51 1.57 -19.74
CA ALA A 69 -18.96 1.51 -19.84
C ALA A 69 -19.61 2.10 -18.58
N PRO A 70 -20.68 2.91 -18.74
CA PRO A 70 -21.51 3.31 -17.58
C PRO A 70 -22.05 2.08 -16.88
N GLY A 71 -22.16 2.12 -15.56
CA GLY A 71 -22.63 0.99 -14.76
C GLY A 71 -21.57 -0.10 -14.49
N THR A 72 -20.32 0.09 -14.94
CA THR A 72 -19.21 -0.79 -14.55
C THR A 72 -19.07 -0.79 -13.02
N ALA A 73 -19.03 -1.98 -12.41
CA ALA A 73 -18.93 -2.11 -10.96
C ALA A 73 -17.63 -1.50 -10.41
N VAL A 74 -17.75 -0.70 -9.35
CA VAL A 74 -16.63 -0.12 -8.60
C VAL A 74 -16.52 -0.85 -7.27
N TYR A 75 -15.35 -1.41 -6.98
CA TYR A 75 -15.04 -2.07 -5.72
C TYR A 75 -14.18 -1.17 -4.84
N GLY A 76 -14.14 -1.48 -3.55
CA GLY A 76 -13.41 -0.69 -2.55
C GLY A 76 -11.93 -0.53 -2.89
N GLY A 77 -11.28 -1.61 -3.28
CA GLY A 77 -9.84 -1.60 -3.49
C GLY A 77 -9.08 -1.38 -2.18
N GLY A 78 -7.83 -0.99 -2.25
CA GLY A 78 -7.01 -0.78 -1.06
C GLY A 78 -5.81 0.12 -1.33
N GLY A 79 -5.07 0.42 -0.27
CA GLY A 79 -3.81 1.13 -0.33
C GLY A 79 -2.68 0.26 -0.91
N ASP A 80 -1.61 0.91 -1.35
CA ASP A 80 -0.46 0.24 -1.95
C ASP A 80 0.20 -0.78 -1.00
N ALA A 81 0.37 -0.44 0.27
CA ALA A 81 0.94 -1.35 1.27
C ALA A 81 0.17 -2.67 1.41
N SER A 82 -1.16 -2.66 1.24
CA SER A 82 -2.00 -3.86 1.26
C SER A 82 -2.01 -4.60 -0.07
N LEU A 83 -1.98 -3.86 -1.20
CA LEU A 83 -2.19 -4.43 -2.54
C LEU A 83 -0.90 -4.88 -3.24
N ILE A 84 0.26 -4.36 -2.86
CA ILE A 84 1.55 -4.79 -3.43
C ILE A 84 1.78 -6.29 -3.22
N GLY A 85 1.42 -6.81 -2.04
CA GLY A 85 1.48 -8.25 -1.76
C GLY A 85 0.63 -9.07 -2.73
N VAL A 86 -0.59 -8.61 -3.01
CA VAL A 86 -1.48 -9.26 -3.99
C VAL A 86 -0.86 -9.23 -5.38
N GLY A 87 -0.30 -8.09 -5.79
CA GLY A 87 0.40 -7.97 -7.07
C GLY A 87 1.62 -8.89 -7.19
N ALA A 88 2.27 -9.19 -6.07
CA ALA A 88 3.39 -10.15 -5.98
C ALA A 88 2.92 -11.62 -5.85
N GLY A 89 1.61 -11.89 -5.79
CA GLY A 89 1.04 -13.22 -5.64
C GLY A 89 0.95 -13.71 -4.19
N ALA A 90 1.23 -12.86 -3.19
CA ALA A 90 1.08 -13.19 -1.77
C ALA A 90 -0.37 -12.97 -1.33
N THR A 91 -1.20 -13.99 -1.46
CA THR A 91 -2.65 -13.93 -1.21
C THR A 91 -3.15 -14.89 -0.13
N GLU A 92 -2.40 -15.96 0.13
CA GLU A 92 -2.76 -16.99 1.10
C GLU A 92 -2.00 -16.80 2.41
N VAL A 93 -2.58 -17.28 3.51
CA VAL A 93 -1.92 -17.24 4.83
C VAL A 93 -0.58 -17.99 4.77
N GLY A 94 0.49 -17.29 5.16
CA GLY A 94 1.87 -17.76 5.10
C GLY A 94 2.65 -17.26 3.88
N ASP A 95 1.97 -16.74 2.86
CA ASP A 95 2.65 -16.13 1.72
C ASP A 95 3.42 -14.88 2.16
N THR A 96 4.62 -14.74 1.62
CA THR A 96 5.52 -13.64 1.94
C THR A 96 5.97 -12.93 0.67
N HIS A 97 5.99 -11.61 0.73
CA HIS A 97 6.54 -10.77 -0.34
C HIS A 97 7.60 -9.83 0.20
N ILE A 98 8.48 -9.40 -0.69
CA ILE A 98 9.47 -8.36 -0.41
C ILE A 98 9.20 -7.20 -1.36
N TYR A 99 9.09 -6.01 -0.80
CA TYR A 99 9.07 -4.78 -1.56
C TYR A 99 10.40 -4.05 -1.39
N SER A 100 10.96 -3.57 -2.49
CA SER A 100 12.20 -2.81 -2.51
C SER A 100 12.02 -1.57 -3.41
N GLY A 101 11.71 -0.46 -2.79
CA GLY A 101 11.59 0.86 -3.39
C GLY A 101 12.49 1.86 -2.66
N THR A 102 12.13 3.13 -2.60
CA THR A 102 12.82 4.15 -1.76
C THR A 102 12.90 3.67 -0.32
N SER A 103 11.77 3.24 0.26
CA SER A 103 11.66 2.38 1.43
C SER A 103 11.58 0.91 1.02
N GLY A 104 11.51 -0.01 1.98
CA GLY A 104 11.35 -1.43 1.72
C GLY A 104 10.65 -2.13 2.87
N TRP A 105 10.09 -3.29 2.60
CA TRP A 105 9.50 -4.12 3.64
C TRP A 105 9.45 -5.59 3.27
N VAL A 106 9.28 -6.42 4.28
CA VAL A 106 8.87 -7.80 4.15
C VAL A 106 7.49 -7.92 4.73
N GLY A 107 6.53 -8.40 3.96
CA GLY A 107 5.15 -8.60 4.38
C GLY A 107 4.75 -10.06 4.28
N THR A 108 4.14 -10.62 5.32
CA THR A 108 3.62 -11.98 5.35
C THR A 108 2.14 -11.95 5.68
N VAL A 109 1.32 -12.65 4.89
CA VAL A 109 -0.12 -12.79 5.14
C VAL A 109 -0.35 -13.64 6.37
N VAL A 110 -1.13 -13.15 7.34
CA VAL A 110 -1.43 -13.83 8.60
C VAL A 110 -2.92 -13.75 8.95
N GLU A 111 -3.41 -14.74 9.71
CA GLU A 111 -4.81 -14.79 10.13
C GLU A 111 -5.16 -13.81 11.26
N LYS A 112 -4.17 -13.42 12.06
CA LYS A 112 -4.41 -12.64 13.27
C LYS A 112 -3.50 -11.42 13.31
N GLN A 113 -4.07 -10.32 13.76
CA GLN A 113 -3.29 -9.14 14.06
C GLN A 113 -2.37 -9.41 15.26
N THR A 114 -1.08 -9.24 15.04
CA THR A 114 -0.04 -9.33 16.05
C THR A 114 0.84 -8.09 16.03
N VAL A 115 1.38 -7.72 17.17
CA VAL A 115 2.31 -6.60 17.31
C VAL A 115 3.51 -7.10 18.10
N ASP A 116 4.69 -6.98 17.54
CA ASP A 116 5.97 -7.19 18.22
C ASP A 116 6.66 -5.84 18.42
N THR A 117 6.49 -5.28 19.60
CA THR A 117 7.08 -3.97 19.94
C THR A 117 8.59 -4.03 20.08
N GLY A 118 9.15 -5.20 20.34
CA GLY A 118 10.60 -5.39 20.46
C GLY A 118 11.29 -5.37 19.10
N ALA A 119 10.67 -5.97 18.11
CA ALA A 119 11.13 -5.97 16.72
C ALA A 119 10.57 -4.81 15.87
N MET A 120 9.67 -4.00 16.44
CA MET A 120 8.93 -2.93 15.73
C MET A 120 8.16 -3.45 14.51
N ILE A 121 7.56 -4.63 14.64
CA ILE A 121 6.78 -5.26 13.60
C ILE A 121 5.31 -5.30 14.04
N ALA A 122 4.41 -4.92 13.16
CA ALA A 122 2.98 -4.95 13.40
C ALA A 122 2.23 -5.57 12.21
N ALA A 123 1.10 -6.20 12.49
CA ALA A 123 0.21 -6.64 11.44
C ALA A 123 -0.74 -5.49 11.05
N ILE A 124 -0.68 -5.08 9.79
CA ILE A 124 -1.60 -4.13 9.17
C ILE A 124 -2.79 -4.88 8.56
N VAL A 125 -3.88 -4.17 8.31
CA VAL A 125 -5.05 -4.76 7.62
C VAL A 125 -4.66 -5.22 6.22
N GLY A 126 -4.98 -6.47 5.89
CA GLY A 126 -4.69 -7.07 4.60
C GLY A 126 -5.60 -6.58 3.47
N ALA A 127 -5.24 -6.94 2.25
CA ALA A 127 -6.09 -6.70 1.08
C ALA A 127 -7.35 -7.58 1.12
N ASP A 128 -7.23 -8.83 1.58
CA ASP A 128 -8.37 -9.63 2.01
C ASP A 128 -8.82 -9.10 3.38
N PRO A 129 -10.09 -8.67 3.53
CA PRO A 129 -10.61 -8.07 4.76
C PRO A 129 -10.52 -8.97 5.99
N ASP A 130 -10.39 -10.27 5.81
CA ASP A 130 -10.35 -11.26 6.89
C ASP A 130 -8.92 -11.70 7.25
N THR A 131 -7.91 -11.08 6.61
CA THR A 131 -6.48 -11.33 6.85
C THR A 131 -5.73 -10.04 7.25
N PHE A 132 -4.49 -10.23 7.68
CA PHE A 132 -3.56 -9.15 8.00
C PHE A 132 -2.24 -9.40 7.30
N ASN A 133 -1.46 -8.35 7.09
CA ASN A 133 -0.07 -8.45 6.68
C ASN A 133 0.83 -8.16 7.87
N TYR A 134 1.62 -9.14 8.31
CA TYR A 134 2.67 -8.95 9.30
C TYR A 134 3.84 -8.26 8.62
N PHE A 135 4.10 -7.03 9.01
CA PHE A 135 4.79 -6.05 8.20
C PHE A 135 6.06 -5.58 8.91
N ALA A 136 7.21 -5.95 8.34
CA ALA A 136 8.54 -5.51 8.79
C ALA A 136 9.05 -4.45 7.82
N GLU A 137 9.00 -3.20 8.22
CA GLU A 137 9.39 -2.06 7.39
C GLU A 137 10.84 -1.66 7.58
N LEU A 138 11.48 -1.30 6.48
CA LEU A 138 12.73 -0.56 6.39
C LEU A 138 12.44 0.82 5.81
N GLU A 139 12.59 1.85 6.59
CA GLU A 139 12.33 3.22 6.17
C GLU A 139 13.17 3.64 4.96
N THR A 140 14.35 3.03 4.81
CA THR A 140 15.29 3.33 3.74
C THR A 140 15.84 2.02 3.15
N SER A 141 15.52 1.74 1.89
CA SER A 141 15.97 0.55 1.16
C SER A 141 16.85 0.93 -0.03
N ASN A 142 16.32 1.06 -1.23
CA ASN A 142 17.10 1.40 -2.43
C ASN A 142 17.76 2.79 -2.35
N LYS A 143 17.25 3.69 -1.53
CA LYS A 143 17.92 4.95 -1.26
C LYS A 143 19.30 4.73 -0.59
N CYS A 144 19.44 3.72 0.29
CA CYS A 144 20.74 3.31 0.83
C CYS A 144 21.63 2.73 -0.25
N VAL A 145 21.08 1.91 -1.16
CA VAL A 145 21.83 1.34 -2.30
C VAL A 145 22.34 2.46 -3.20
N GLY A 146 21.47 3.45 -3.51
CA GLY A 146 21.88 4.66 -4.24
C GLY A 146 23.01 5.41 -3.54
N TRP A 147 22.91 5.60 -2.23
CA TRP A 147 23.96 6.25 -1.44
C TRP A 147 25.29 5.49 -1.51
N VAL A 148 25.27 4.15 -1.37
CA VAL A 148 26.46 3.31 -1.51
C VAL A 148 27.05 3.46 -2.91
N LYS A 149 26.23 3.43 -3.95
CA LYS A 149 26.65 3.65 -5.33
C LYS A 149 27.37 4.99 -5.47
N ASP A 150 26.80 6.05 -4.94
CA ASP A 150 27.29 7.42 -5.16
C ASP A 150 28.50 7.79 -4.29
N HIS A 151 28.77 7.06 -3.20
CA HIS A 151 29.82 7.42 -2.23
C HIS A 151 30.91 6.36 -2.04
N LEU A 152 30.57 5.09 -2.20
CA LEU A 152 31.49 3.98 -1.90
C LEU A 152 31.87 3.13 -3.14
N ALA A 153 31.05 3.12 -4.18
CA ALA A 153 31.23 2.27 -5.36
C ALA A 153 31.68 3.05 -6.60
N LEU A 154 32.32 4.20 -6.44
CA LEU A 154 32.72 5.07 -7.56
C LEU A 154 33.77 4.43 -8.45
N ASP A 155 34.69 3.66 -7.88
CA ASP A 155 35.76 2.97 -8.63
C ASP A 155 35.17 1.85 -9.48
N GLU A 156 34.26 1.05 -8.91
CA GLU A 156 33.54 -0.03 -9.61
C GLU A 156 32.69 0.50 -10.75
N ILE A 157 31.98 1.61 -10.52
CA ILE A 157 31.20 2.29 -11.57
C ILE A 157 32.11 2.80 -12.67
N GLY A 158 33.24 3.43 -12.33
CA GLY A 158 34.23 3.89 -13.29
C GLY A 158 34.79 2.76 -14.16
N VAL A 159 35.08 1.61 -13.55
CA VAL A 159 35.51 0.39 -14.27
C VAL A 159 34.43 -0.14 -15.17
N PHE A 160 33.16 -0.18 -14.70
CA PHE A 160 32.02 -0.63 -15.47
C PHE A 160 31.79 0.25 -16.70
N LEU A 161 31.70 1.57 -16.52
CA LEU A 161 31.51 2.53 -17.61
C LEU A 161 32.64 2.48 -18.62
N LYS A 162 33.89 2.33 -18.18
CA LYS A 162 35.06 2.18 -19.07
C LYS A 162 34.98 0.92 -19.92
N LYS A 163 34.44 -0.18 -19.35
CA LYS A 163 34.35 -1.48 -20.02
C LYS A 163 33.17 -1.58 -20.98
N TYR A 164 32.02 -1.01 -20.63
CA TYR A 164 30.76 -1.20 -21.35
C TYR A 164 30.27 0.06 -22.07
N GLY A 165 30.87 1.22 -21.82
CA GLY A 165 30.61 2.47 -22.55
C GLY A 165 29.14 2.87 -22.57
N ASN A 166 28.67 3.32 -23.73
CA ASN A 166 27.30 3.85 -23.91
C ASN A 166 26.16 2.84 -23.63
N ALA A 167 26.46 1.54 -23.51
CA ALA A 167 25.45 0.56 -23.07
C ALA A 167 25.04 0.75 -21.61
N ALA A 168 25.92 1.31 -20.78
CA ALA A 168 25.61 1.65 -19.39
C ALA A 168 24.72 2.89 -19.28
N ASP A 169 24.91 3.89 -20.14
CA ASP A 169 24.09 5.10 -20.16
C ASP A 169 22.62 4.78 -20.50
N SER A 170 22.39 3.79 -21.37
CA SER A 170 21.03 3.35 -21.73
C SER A 170 20.35 2.56 -20.63
N LEU A 171 21.09 1.82 -19.81
CA LEU A 171 20.56 1.09 -18.64
C LEU A 171 20.22 2.06 -17.50
N GLU A 172 21.08 3.04 -17.22
CA GLU A 172 20.80 4.07 -16.21
C GLU A 172 19.53 4.86 -16.53
N GLN A 173 19.31 5.24 -17.80
CA GLN A 173 18.08 5.91 -18.21
C GLN A 173 16.82 5.04 -18.10
N THR A 174 16.96 3.72 -18.23
CA THR A 174 15.81 2.80 -18.16
C THR A 174 15.42 2.47 -16.72
N GLU A 175 16.39 2.38 -15.81
CA GLU A 175 16.13 2.06 -14.40
C GLU A 175 15.60 3.25 -13.57
N PHE A 176 15.86 4.49 -13.98
CA PHE A 176 15.38 5.69 -13.28
C PHE A 176 14.03 6.23 -13.77
N ASN A 177 13.42 5.63 -14.79
CA ASN A 177 12.12 6.03 -15.34
C ASN A 177 10.97 5.06 -15.03
N LEU A 178 11.13 4.18 -14.02
CA LEU A 178 10.08 3.30 -13.49
C LEU A 178 9.50 3.83 -12.20
#